data_847a142f2384fa278f5aad6cddb7e8c3
#
_entry.id   847a142f2384fa278f5aad6cddb7e8c3
#
_cell.length_a   1.000
_cell.length_b   1.000
_cell.length_c   1.000
_cell.angle_alpha   90.00
_cell.angle_beta   90.00
_cell.angle_gamma   90.00
#
_symmetry.space_group_name_H-M   'P 1'
#
loop_
_entity.id
_entity.type
_entity.pdbx_description
1 polymer ?
#
loop_
_entity_poly.entity_id
_entity_poly.type
_entity_poly.pdbx_seq_one_letter_code
_entity_poly.pdbx_strand_id
1 'polypeptide(L)'
;KRKSSIFNAPSRMILEEKDYSEANKLSKQFGLGLSKQSWNLIPKIRELDLILRSKRKTKIYESHPELSFQEMKGAFLEFKKKDKEGVKERSNILIHNNFKASFIDEFVNKNIKEYKPDDFIDACALFWSAKRTINGLELNIPDQPSFDSEGIIMQMKI
;
A
#
# COMPACT_ATOMS: atom_id res chain seq x y z
N LYS A 1 -5.23 16.54 7.62
CA LYS A 1 -4.12 16.08 6.73
C LYS A 1 -3.30 15.06 7.51
N ARG A 2 -3.40 13.77 7.17
CA ARG A 2 -2.66 12.69 7.84
C ARG A 2 -1.28 12.52 7.18
N LYS A 3 -0.33 13.41 7.51
CA LYS A 3 1.05 13.33 7.03
C LYS A 3 1.82 12.09 7.50
N SER A 4 1.36 11.41 8.56
CA SER A 4 2.07 10.30 9.22
C SER A 4 2.02 8.96 8.48
N SER A 5 1.26 8.86 7.38
CA SER A 5 1.11 7.61 6.62
C SER A 5 1.91 7.59 5.31
N ILE A 6 2.61 8.67 5.00
CA ILE A 6 3.43 8.79 3.79
C ILE A 6 4.89 8.78 4.20
N PHE A 7 5.61 7.74 3.82
CA PHE A 7 7.04 7.62 4.00
C PHE A 7 7.73 7.81 2.65
N ASN A 8 8.89 8.47 2.68
CA ASN A 8 9.72 8.52 1.49
C ASN A 8 10.13 7.11 1.09
N ALA A 9 9.88 6.75 -0.16
CA ALA A 9 10.37 5.50 -0.70
C ALA A 9 11.90 5.46 -0.60
N PRO A 10 12.50 4.35 -0.15
CA PRO A 10 13.94 4.22 -0.12
C PRO A 10 14.50 4.27 -1.55
N SER A 11 15.57 5.02 -1.74
CA SER A 11 16.30 5.03 -3.00
C SER A 11 16.85 3.63 -3.30
N ARG A 12 16.86 3.22 -4.56
CA ARG A 12 17.43 1.94 -5.01
C ARG A 12 18.86 1.74 -4.52
N MET A 13 19.66 2.79 -4.47
CA MET A 13 21.06 2.74 -4.04
C MET A 13 21.25 2.19 -2.63
N ILE A 14 20.26 2.35 -1.74
CA ILE A 14 20.35 1.83 -0.38
C ILE A 14 19.83 0.40 -0.22
N LEU A 15 19.29 -0.20 -1.29
CA LEU A 15 18.77 -1.56 -1.21
C LEU A 15 19.87 -2.59 -0.93
N GLU A 16 21.10 -2.33 -1.30
CA GLU A 16 22.25 -3.22 -1.06
C GLU A 16 22.90 -3.02 0.33
N GLU A 17 22.56 -1.95 1.04
CA GLU A 17 23.15 -1.65 2.34
C GLU A 17 22.67 -2.65 3.40
N LYS A 18 23.59 -3.11 4.24
CA LYS A 18 23.33 -4.08 5.32
C LYS A 18 23.13 -3.42 6.68
N ASP A 19 23.53 -2.18 6.81
CA ASP A 19 23.47 -1.42 8.05
C ASP A 19 22.63 -0.14 7.89
N TYR A 20 21.79 0.13 8.90
CA TYR A 20 20.91 1.30 8.89
C TYR A 20 21.67 2.63 8.86
N SER A 21 22.79 2.72 9.61
CA SER A 21 23.54 3.97 9.70
C SER A 21 24.13 4.37 8.36
N GLU A 22 24.74 3.40 7.65
CA GLU A 22 25.31 3.62 6.33
C GLU A 22 24.21 3.91 5.30
N ALA A 23 23.12 3.15 5.31
CA ALA A 23 21.98 3.40 4.45
C ALA A 23 21.38 4.80 4.67
N ASN A 24 21.24 5.24 5.92
CA ASN A 24 20.71 6.57 6.23
C ASN A 24 21.69 7.68 5.85
N LYS A 25 23.00 7.48 6.02
CA LYS A 25 24.05 8.40 5.59
C LYS A 25 24.03 8.58 4.07
N LEU A 26 23.96 7.46 3.34
CA LEU A 26 23.85 7.49 1.88
C LEU A 26 22.55 8.17 1.43
N SER A 27 21.41 7.84 2.04
CA SER A 27 20.11 8.47 1.73
C SER A 27 20.12 9.99 1.93
N LYS A 28 20.81 10.49 2.97
CA LYS A 28 20.96 11.93 3.25
C LYS A 28 21.76 12.66 2.16
N GLN A 29 22.69 12.01 1.48
CA GLN A 29 23.44 12.61 0.37
C GLN A 29 22.50 12.98 -0.81
N PHE A 30 21.35 12.30 -0.91
CA PHE A 30 20.29 12.60 -1.90
C PHE A 30 19.15 13.48 -1.33
N GLY A 31 19.38 14.15 -0.22
CA GLY A 31 18.47 15.12 0.38
C GLY A 31 17.35 14.52 1.24
N LEU A 32 17.29 13.20 1.41
CA LEU A 32 16.22 12.51 2.14
C LEU A 32 16.79 11.61 3.23
N GLY A 33 16.36 11.81 4.49
CA GLY A 33 16.66 10.87 5.57
C GLY A 33 15.86 9.58 5.44
N LEU A 34 16.45 8.44 5.80
CA LEU A 34 15.78 7.15 5.82
C LEU A 34 15.13 6.93 7.20
N SER A 35 13.81 6.72 7.24
CA SER A 35 13.14 6.37 8.48
C SER A 35 13.45 4.91 8.86
N LYS A 36 13.44 4.59 10.19
CA LYS A 36 13.56 3.19 10.62
C LYS A 36 12.43 2.30 10.09
N GLN A 37 11.24 2.87 9.89
CA GLN A 37 10.11 2.15 9.30
C GLN A 37 10.38 1.79 7.84
N SER A 38 10.88 2.74 7.04
CA SER A 38 11.30 2.46 5.65
C SER A 38 12.44 1.45 5.60
N TRP A 39 13.40 1.55 6.53
CA TRP A 39 14.49 0.58 6.65
C TRP A 39 13.99 -0.85 6.89
N ASN A 40 13.03 -1.03 7.80
CA ASN A 40 12.45 -2.34 8.11
C ASN A 40 11.70 -2.97 6.91
N LEU A 41 11.35 -2.19 5.89
CA LEU A 41 10.74 -2.69 4.66
C LEU A 41 11.77 -3.12 3.61
N ILE A 42 13.05 -2.73 3.73
CA ILE A 42 14.09 -3.03 2.75
C ILE A 42 14.17 -4.53 2.38
N PRO A 43 14.13 -5.50 3.31
CA PRO A 43 14.15 -6.91 2.93
C PRO A 43 13.02 -7.29 1.98
N LYS A 44 11.79 -6.84 2.25
CA LYS A 44 10.62 -7.10 1.39
C LYS A 44 10.71 -6.38 0.05
N ILE A 45 11.25 -5.16 0.04
CA ILE A 45 11.48 -4.41 -1.20
C ILE A 45 12.50 -5.14 -2.09
N ARG A 46 13.58 -5.69 -1.52
CA ARG A 46 14.56 -6.50 -2.26
C ARG A 46 13.91 -7.74 -2.90
N GLU A 47 13.07 -8.46 -2.17
CA GLU A 47 12.35 -9.61 -2.70
C GLU A 47 11.48 -9.24 -3.90
N LEU A 48 10.72 -8.15 -3.79
CA LEU A 48 9.88 -7.64 -4.88
C LEU A 48 10.73 -7.14 -6.05
N ASP A 49 11.83 -6.45 -5.79
CA ASP A 49 12.75 -5.97 -6.82
C ASP A 49 13.29 -7.12 -7.67
N LEU A 50 13.71 -8.22 -7.04
CA LEU A 50 14.16 -9.42 -7.75
C LEU A 50 13.06 -10.01 -8.64
N ILE A 51 11.82 -10.03 -8.17
CA ILE A 51 10.68 -10.52 -8.95
C ILE A 51 10.39 -9.61 -10.14
N LEU A 52 10.37 -8.28 -9.93
CA LEU A 52 10.08 -7.29 -10.97
C LEU A 52 11.18 -7.25 -12.05
N ARG A 53 12.44 -7.42 -11.67
CA ARG A 53 13.58 -7.49 -12.59
C ARG A 53 13.71 -8.85 -13.29
N SER A 54 13.17 -9.91 -12.68
CA SER A 54 13.06 -11.18 -13.38
C SER A 54 12.08 -10.99 -14.55
N LYS A 55 12.44 -11.41 -15.76
CA LYS A 55 11.61 -11.31 -16.99
C LYS A 55 10.27 -12.11 -16.89
N ARG A 56 9.78 -12.38 -15.69
CA ARG A 56 8.49 -13.01 -15.46
C ARG A 56 7.39 -12.02 -15.82
N LYS A 57 6.40 -12.47 -16.59
CA LYS A 57 5.21 -11.70 -17.01
C LYS A 57 4.23 -11.42 -15.85
N THR A 58 4.70 -11.37 -14.61
CA THR A 58 3.85 -11.13 -13.45
C THR A 58 3.56 -9.64 -13.35
N LYS A 59 2.30 -9.27 -13.46
CA LYS A 59 1.84 -7.89 -13.27
C LYS A 59 1.70 -7.63 -11.78
N ILE A 60 2.60 -6.84 -11.21
CA ILE A 60 2.57 -6.40 -9.82
C ILE A 60 2.48 -4.88 -9.84
N TYR A 61 1.52 -4.34 -9.09
CA TYR A 61 1.30 -2.91 -8.97
C TYR A 61 1.31 -2.49 -7.52
N GLU A 62 1.84 -1.32 -7.25
CA GLU A 62 1.68 -0.67 -5.95
C GLU A 62 0.25 -0.14 -5.82
N SER A 63 -0.32 -0.26 -4.62
CA SER A 63 -1.60 0.30 -4.28
C SER A 63 -1.64 0.69 -2.80
N HIS A 64 -2.60 1.54 -2.40
CA HIS A 64 -2.69 2.05 -1.04
C HIS A 64 -4.13 1.94 -0.51
N PRO A 65 -4.41 1.12 0.53
CA PRO A 65 -5.77 0.86 1.01
C PRO A 65 -6.56 2.13 1.38
N GLU A 66 -5.92 3.10 2.03
CA GLU A 66 -6.60 4.35 2.41
C GLU A 66 -7.04 5.17 1.18
N LEU A 67 -6.26 5.15 0.10
CA LEU A 67 -6.65 5.81 -1.16
C LEU A 67 -7.77 5.03 -1.85
N SER A 68 -7.73 3.70 -1.81
CA SER A 68 -8.82 2.86 -2.31
C SER A 68 -10.13 3.16 -1.60
N PHE A 69 -10.11 3.31 -0.27
CA PHE A 69 -11.30 3.70 0.50
C PHE A 69 -11.80 5.11 0.17
N GLN A 70 -10.89 6.06 -0.04
CA GLN A 70 -11.27 7.41 -0.45
C GLN A 70 -11.93 7.41 -1.81
N GLU A 71 -11.41 6.64 -2.75
CA GLU A 71 -12.00 6.48 -4.09
C GLU A 71 -13.37 5.80 -4.01
N MET A 72 -13.51 4.71 -3.23
CA MET A 72 -14.81 4.05 -3.00
C MET A 72 -15.86 4.96 -2.40
N LYS A 73 -15.45 5.81 -1.43
CA LYS A 73 -16.34 6.73 -0.70
C LYS A 73 -16.64 8.01 -1.49
N GLY A 74 -15.75 8.40 -2.41
CA GLY A 74 -15.77 9.71 -3.06
C GLY A 74 -15.47 10.87 -2.10
N ALA A 75 -14.92 10.60 -0.91
CA ALA A 75 -14.63 11.58 0.13
C ALA A 75 -13.52 11.09 1.08
N PHE A 76 -12.98 12.00 1.90
CA PHE A 76 -12.03 11.63 2.94
C PHE A 76 -12.67 10.77 4.03
N LEU A 77 -11.89 9.85 4.60
CA LEU A 77 -12.28 9.05 5.74
C LEU A 77 -12.28 9.91 7.03
N GLU A 78 -13.28 9.71 7.86
CA GLU A 78 -13.50 10.50 9.07
C GLU A 78 -12.72 9.93 10.26
N PHE A 79 -12.69 8.60 10.38
CA PHE A 79 -12.14 7.92 11.55
C PHE A 79 -10.80 7.23 11.24
N LYS A 80 -9.95 7.08 12.28
CA LYS A 80 -8.70 6.35 12.17
C LYS A 80 -8.98 4.85 11.99
N LYS A 81 -8.19 4.17 11.16
CA LYS A 81 -8.44 2.76 10.81
C LYS A 81 -8.44 1.80 12.00
N LYS A 82 -7.74 2.12 13.09
CA LYS A 82 -7.64 1.29 14.29
C LYS A 82 -8.75 1.54 15.30
N ASP A 83 -9.53 2.59 15.14
CA ASP A 83 -10.66 2.91 16.01
C ASP A 83 -11.86 2.05 15.60
N LYS A 84 -12.75 1.71 16.52
CA LYS A 84 -13.98 0.94 16.23
C LYS A 84 -14.82 1.60 15.14
N GLU A 85 -14.96 2.91 15.22
CA GLU A 85 -15.66 3.74 14.24
C GLU A 85 -14.96 3.67 12.88
N GLY A 86 -13.64 3.64 12.86
CA GLY A 86 -12.85 3.53 11.63
C GLY A 86 -12.97 2.17 10.95
N VAL A 87 -13.04 1.09 11.71
CA VAL A 87 -13.34 -0.25 11.21
C VAL A 87 -14.74 -0.29 10.63
N LYS A 88 -15.75 0.22 11.38
CA LYS A 88 -17.15 0.28 10.93
C LYS A 88 -17.33 1.12 9.68
N GLU A 89 -16.68 2.30 9.60
CA GLU A 89 -16.72 3.16 8.42
C GLU A 89 -16.24 2.39 7.18
N ARG A 90 -15.08 1.73 7.26
CA ARG A 90 -14.50 1.00 6.13
C ARG A 90 -15.31 -0.25 5.76
N SER A 91 -15.84 -0.98 6.76
CA SER A 91 -16.76 -2.10 6.52
C SER A 91 -17.99 -1.67 5.74
N ASN A 92 -18.62 -0.56 6.13
CA ASN A 92 -19.77 -0.01 5.43
C ASN A 92 -19.43 0.41 3.99
N ILE A 93 -18.26 1.02 3.77
CA ILE A 93 -17.78 1.38 2.43
C ILE A 93 -17.63 0.14 1.56
N LEU A 94 -17.04 -0.95 2.08
CA LEU A 94 -16.91 -2.22 1.36
C LEU A 94 -18.28 -2.80 0.98
N ILE A 95 -19.22 -2.81 1.92
CA ILE A 95 -20.58 -3.32 1.69
C ILE A 95 -21.28 -2.51 0.58
N HIS A 96 -21.16 -1.19 0.60
CA HIS A 96 -21.70 -0.32 -0.47
C HIS A 96 -21.00 -0.55 -1.82
N ASN A 97 -19.79 -1.09 -1.83
CA ASN A 97 -19.04 -1.46 -3.03
C ASN A 97 -19.12 -2.96 -3.36
N ASN A 98 -20.26 -3.58 -3.08
CA ASN A 98 -20.64 -4.94 -3.44
C ASN A 98 -19.91 -6.08 -2.72
N PHE A 99 -19.33 -5.82 -1.54
CA PHE A 99 -18.91 -6.91 -0.64
C PHE A 99 -20.11 -7.39 0.17
N LYS A 100 -20.26 -8.70 0.35
CA LYS A 100 -21.33 -9.25 1.17
C LYS A 100 -21.14 -8.88 2.64
N ALA A 101 -22.18 -8.34 3.28
CA ALA A 101 -22.12 -7.95 4.70
C ALA A 101 -21.71 -9.15 5.60
N SER A 102 -22.31 -10.33 5.36
CA SER A 102 -21.99 -11.54 6.12
C SER A 102 -20.52 -11.93 6.02
N PHE A 103 -19.88 -11.73 4.85
CA PHE A 103 -18.45 -11.97 4.66
C PHE A 103 -17.59 -10.98 5.47
N ILE A 104 -17.93 -9.70 5.40
CA ILE A 104 -17.20 -8.68 6.18
C ILE A 104 -17.35 -8.93 7.68
N ASP A 105 -18.59 -9.17 8.16
CA ASP A 105 -18.87 -9.38 9.58
C ASP A 105 -18.18 -10.65 10.11
N GLU A 106 -18.17 -11.73 9.33
CA GLU A 106 -17.48 -12.96 9.72
C GLU A 106 -16.01 -12.72 10.03
N PHE A 107 -15.28 -12.02 9.17
CA PHE A 107 -13.84 -11.85 9.30
C PHE A 107 -13.44 -10.69 10.22
N VAL A 108 -14.26 -9.65 10.34
CA VAL A 108 -13.99 -8.50 11.24
C VAL A 108 -14.21 -8.90 12.71
N ASN A 109 -15.24 -9.71 12.99
CA ASN A 109 -15.59 -10.11 14.35
C ASN A 109 -14.90 -11.40 14.81
N LYS A 110 -14.24 -12.12 13.93
CA LYS A 110 -13.50 -13.34 14.25
C LYS A 110 -12.21 -12.99 15.00
N ASN A 111 -12.05 -13.53 16.19
CA ASN A 111 -10.82 -13.35 16.98
C ASN A 111 -9.74 -14.31 16.44
N ILE A 112 -9.12 -13.93 15.33
CA ILE A 112 -8.06 -14.71 14.66
C ILE A 112 -6.71 -14.13 15.07
N LYS A 113 -5.77 -15.00 15.44
CA LYS A 113 -4.42 -14.59 15.88
C LYS A 113 -3.52 -14.17 14.70
N GLU A 114 -3.79 -14.70 13.52
CA GLU A 114 -2.97 -14.56 12.31
C GLU A 114 -3.07 -13.19 11.65
N TYR A 115 -4.16 -12.46 11.87
CA TYR A 115 -4.34 -11.11 11.34
C TYR A 115 -5.24 -10.25 12.24
N LYS A 116 -5.17 -8.93 12.03
CA LYS A 116 -6.07 -7.97 12.68
C LYS A 116 -7.24 -7.61 11.74
N PRO A 117 -8.39 -7.20 12.28
CA PRO A 117 -9.52 -6.76 11.46
C PRO A 117 -9.15 -5.68 10.41
N ASP A 118 -8.26 -4.74 10.76
CA ASP A 118 -7.81 -3.71 9.83
C ASP A 118 -6.97 -4.29 8.67
N ASP A 119 -6.19 -5.36 8.89
CA ASP A 119 -5.42 -6.02 7.84
C ASP A 119 -6.34 -6.69 6.81
N PHE A 120 -7.42 -7.35 7.29
CA PHE A 120 -8.43 -7.95 6.42
C PHE A 120 -9.17 -6.90 5.59
N ILE A 121 -9.59 -5.80 6.21
CA ILE A 121 -10.28 -4.69 5.56
C ILE A 121 -9.36 -4.04 4.50
N ASP A 122 -8.09 -3.84 4.81
CA ASP A 122 -7.09 -3.32 3.86
C ASP A 122 -6.93 -4.27 2.66
N ALA A 123 -6.90 -5.59 2.88
CA ALA A 123 -6.84 -6.58 1.80
C ALA A 123 -8.07 -6.53 0.89
N CYS A 124 -9.28 -6.34 1.45
CA CYS A 124 -10.51 -6.16 0.68
C CYS A 124 -10.45 -4.89 -0.20
N ALA A 125 -9.90 -3.79 0.33
CA ALA A 125 -9.73 -2.57 -0.45
C ALA A 125 -8.76 -2.76 -1.62
N LEU A 126 -7.64 -3.45 -1.39
CA LEU A 126 -6.69 -3.77 -2.46
C LEU A 126 -7.27 -4.73 -3.50
N PHE A 127 -8.10 -5.68 -3.09
CA PHE A 127 -8.84 -6.55 -4.03
C PHE A 127 -9.78 -5.75 -4.93
N TRP A 128 -10.48 -4.75 -4.39
CA TRP A 128 -11.32 -3.86 -5.17
C TRP A 128 -10.50 -3.07 -6.21
N SER A 129 -9.34 -2.48 -5.80
CA SER A 129 -8.44 -1.79 -6.73
C SER A 129 -7.88 -2.73 -7.81
N ALA A 130 -7.54 -3.97 -7.46
CA ALA A 130 -7.08 -4.97 -8.42
C ALA A 130 -8.18 -5.29 -9.47
N LYS A 131 -9.45 -5.41 -9.06
CA LYS A 131 -10.57 -5.59 -9.99
C LYS A 131 -10.72 -4.40 -10.94
N ARG A 132 -10.58 -3.17 -10.45
CA ARG A 132 -10.61 -1.96 -11.30
C ARG A 132 -9.47 -1.99 -12.32
N THR A 133 -8.26 -2.33 -11.87
CA THR A 133 -7.08 -2.43 -12.76
C THR A 133 -7.29 -3.46 -13.87
N ILE A 134 -7.88 -4.62 -13.57
CA ILE A 134 -8.18 -5.64 -14.59
C ILE A 134 -9.20 -5.13 -15.63
N ASN A 135 -10.13 -4.28 -15.20
CA ASN A 135 -11.18 -3.73 -16.05
C ASN A 135 -10.80 -2.38 -16.72
N GLY A 136 -9.58 -1.88 -16.51
CA GLY A 136 -9.11 -0.58 -17.04
C GLY A 136 -9.81 0.63 -16.41
N LEU A 137 -10.26 0.51 -15.18
CA LEU A 137 -11.00 1.54 -14.43
C LEU A 137 -10.17 2.13 -13.29
N GLU A 138 -8.90 1.79 -13.22
CA GLU A 138 -8.00 2.25 -12.17
C GLU A 138 -7.70 3.74 -12.25
N LEU A 139 -7.54 4.36 -11.09
CA LEU A 139 -6.92 5.66 -10.94
C LEU A 139 -5.41 5.49 -10.82
N ASN A 140 -4.66 6.12 -11.70
CA ASN A 140 -3.20 6.10 -11.67
C ASN A 140 -2.65 7.29 -10.86
N ILE A 141 -1.73 7.03 -9.92
CA ILE A 141 -1.13 8.08 -9.08
C ILE A 141 0.40 7.93 -9.09
N PRO A 142 1.14 8.89 -9.67
CA PRO A 142 0.67 10.02 -10.47
C PRO A 142 0.08 9.58 -11.82
N ASP A 143 -0.68 10.46 -12.48
CA ASP A 143 -1.26 10.20 -13.81
C ASP A 143 -0.18 9.88 -14.84
N GLN A 144 0.89 10.64 -14.84
CA GLN A 144 2.07 10.39 -15.67
C GLN A 144 3.07 9.53 -14.87
N PRO A 145 3.34 8.30 -15.31
CA PRO A 145 4.26 7.46 -14.61
C PRO A 145 5.69 7.97 -14.72
N SER A 146 6.45 7.81 -13.64
CA SER A 146 7.91 7.90 -13.69
C SER A 146 8.51 6.51 -13.57
N PHE A 147 9.79 6.39 -13.87
CA PHE A 147 10.51 5.12 -13.85
C PHE A 147 11.77 5.27 -13.01
N ASP A 148 12.14 4.22 -12.31
CA ASP A 148 13.42 4.18 -11.61
C ASP A 148 14.58 3.87 -12.59
N SER A 149 15.80 3.79 -12.07
CA SER A 149 17.01 3.52 -12.87
C SER A 149 17.01 2.16 -13.58
N GLU A 150 16.15 1.23 -13.16
CA GLU A 150 16.01 -0.11 -13.75
C GLU A 150 14.77 -0.21 -14.67
N GLY A 151 14.09 0.92 -14.93
CA GLY A 151 12.89 0.96 -15.75
C GLY A 151 11.63 0.43 -15.06
N ILE A 152 11.65 0.28 -13.73
CA ILE A 152 10.48 -0.12 -12.97
C ILE A 152 9.57 1.09 -12.77
N ILE A 153 8.29 0.91 -13.08
CA ILE A 153 7.28 1.96 -12.97
C ILE A 153 7.08 2.40 -11.52
N MET A 154 7.12 3.69 -11.27
CA MET A 154 6.83 4.31 -9.98
C MET A 154 5.44 4.95 -10.03
N GLN A 155 4.41 4.14 -9.87
CA GLN A 155 3.01 4.55 -9.97
C GLN A 155 2.14 3.61 -9.13
N MET A 156 1.22 4.16 -8.35
CA MET A 156 0.18 3.39 -7.67
C MET A 156 -1.06 3.27 -8.57
N LYS A 157 -1.78 2.14 -8.43
CA LYS A 157 -3.08 1.89 -9.05
C LYS A 157 -4.17 1.71 -7.99
N ILE A 158 -5.26 2.48 -8.14
CA ILE A 158 -6.40 2.49 -7.21
C ILE A 158 -7.68 2.09 -7.95
#